data_d369df65e5303b736ce669f747271c28
#
_entry.id   d369df65e5303b736ce669f747271c28
#
_cell.length_a   1.000
_cell.length_b   1.000
_cell.length_c   1.000
_cell.angle_alpha   90.00
_cell.angle_beta   90.00
_cell.angle_gamma   90.00
#
_symmetry.space_group_name_H-M   'P 1'
#
loop_
_entity.id
_entity.type
_entity.pdbx_description
1 polymer ?
#
loop_
_entity_poly.entity_id
_entity_poly.type
_entity_poly.pdbx_seq_one_letter_code
_entity_poly.pdbx_strand_id
1 'polypeptide(L)'
;MKSFYHLTQFVFITFLFTIFRLIGFKNSSNIGFFLGKTLGPIFRSKSSVIQNLKKANINGDFEKITSNVFGNYGRIFAEYVHLKNFKNDKLSKYISIEGKEYLDQIKKNKKKVIFVSGHFNNFELMAMQIEKQGINCAAIYRPLNNPYLNKVMEKMRKRHICKKQ
;
A
#
# COMPACT_ATOMS: atom_id res chain seq x y z
N MET A 1 17.05 4.67 24.12
CA MET A 1 16.45 3.37 23.73
C MET A 1 15.54 3.45 22.50
N LYS A 2 14.52 4.33 22.42
CA LYS A 2 13.61 4.41 21.26
C LYS A 2 14.33 4.71 19.93
N SER A 3 15.33 5.59 19.92
CA SER A 3 16.07 5.95 18.70
C SER A 3 16.87 4.76 18.13
N PHE A 4 17.52 3.98 18.99
CA PHE A 4 18.25 2.77 18.56
C PHE A 4 17.31 1.72 17.98
N TYR A 5 16.17 1.48 18.61
CA TYR A 5 15.15 0.57 18.10
C TYR A 5 14.61 1.00 16.71
N HIS A 6 14.34 2.31 16.54
CA HIS A 6 13.90 2.83 15.24
C HIS A 6 14.97 2.69 14.16
N LEU A 7 16.23 2.88 14.50
CA LEU A 7 17.36 2.71 13.58
C LEU A 7 17.50 1.25 13.16
N THR A 8 17.44 0.31 14.11
CA THR A 8 17.50 -1.14 13.81
C THR A 8 16.35 -1.58 12.89
N GLN A 9 15.13 -1.14 13.17
CA GLN A 9 13.99 -1.38 12.28
C GLN A 9 14.23 -0.81 10.88
N PHE A 10 14.74 0.42 10.80
CA PHE A 10 15.02 1.07 9.53
C PHE A 10 16.04 0.30 8.69
N VAL A 11 17.15 -0.11 9.30
CA VAL A 11 18.19 -0.91 8.63
C VAL A 11 17.61 -2.23 8.12
N PHE A 12 16.90 -2.95 8.97
CA PHE A 12 16.27 -4.22 8.60
C PHE A 12 15.27 -4.08 7.45
N ILE A 13 14.38 -3.09 7.53
CA ILE A 13 13.37 -2.86 6.47
C ILE A 13 14.05 -2.43 5.16
N THR A 14 15.09 -1.59 5.22
CA THR A 14 15.84 -1.17 4.03
C THR A 14 16.55 -2.37 3.38
N PHE A 15 17.10 -3.27 4.18
CA PHE A 15 17.68 -4.52 3.70
C PHE A 15 16.64 -5.40 3.00
N LEU A 16 15.47 -5.60 3.60
CA LEU A 16 14.36 -6.33 2.97
C LEU A 16 13.92 -5.67 1.66
N PHE A 17 13.81 -4.36 1.64
CA PHE A 17 13.44 -3.61 0.43
C PHE A 17 14.47 -3.81 -0.70
N THR A 18 15.76 -3.91 -0.35
CA THR A 18 16.81 -4.22 -1.34
C THR A 18 16.61 -5.61 -1.92
N ILE A 19 16.37 -6.62 -1.08
CA ILE A 19 16.07 -7.99 -1.53
C ILE A 19 14.84 -8.00 -2.44
N PHE A 20 13.72 -7.41 -2.01
CA PHE A 20 12.50 -7.37 -2.81
C PHE A 20 12.70 -6.68 -4.16
N ARG A 21 13.52 -5.66 -4.21
CA ARG A 21 13.85 -4.99 -5.47
C ARG A 21 14.65 -5.89 -6.43
N LEU A 22 15.57 -6.70 -5.92
CA LEU A 22 16.42 -7.59 -6.71
C LEU A 22 15.65 -8.79 -7.27
N ILE A 23 14.75 -9.39 -6.50
CA ILE A 23 14.00 -10.59 -6.91
C ILE A 23 12.82 -10.28 -7.85
N GLY A 24 12.53 -9.00 -8.10
CA GLY A 24 11.47 -8.53 -9.01
C GLY A 24 10.06 -8.58 -8.42
N PHE A 25 9.12 -7.92 -9.11
CA PHE A 25 7.77 -7.65 -8.60
C PHE A 25 7.00 -8.91 -8.19
N LYS A 26 6.89 -9.91 -9.08
CA LYS A 26 6.07 -11.10 -8.84
C LYS A 26 6.56 -11.91 -7.63
N ASN A 27 7.88 -12.10 -7.53
CA ASN A 27 8.46 -12.86 -6.42
C ASN A 27 8.35 -12.09 -5.10
N SER A 28 8.63 -10.79 -5.11
CA SER A 28 8.46 -9.95 -3.91
C SER A 28 7.01 -9.94 -3.42
N SER A 29 6.04 -9.82 -4.31
CA SER A 29 4.61 -9.85 -3.96
C SER A 29 4.22 -11.17 -3.30
N ASN A 30 4.66 -12.30 -3.86
CA ASN A 30 4.36 -13.64 -3.33
C ASN A 30 5.06 -13.90 -1.98
N ILE A 31 6.35 -13.58 -1.88
CA ILE A 31 7.11 -13.72 -0.62
C ILE A 31 6.54 -12.79 0.43
N GLY A 32 6.23 -11.54 0.07
CA GLY A 32 5.58 -10.59 0.96
C GLY A 32 4.25 -11.11 1.50
N PHE A 33 3.43 -11.73 0.65
CA PHE A 33 2.18 -12.36 1.07
C PHE A 33 2.40 -13.48 2.09
N PHE A 34 3.36 -14.37 1.82
CA PHE A 34 3.70 -15.46 2.73
C PHE A 34 4.21 -14.94 4.08
N LEU A 35 5.16 -13.99 4.05
CA LEU A 35 5.68 -13.36 5.26
C LEU A 35 4.58 -12.62 6.04
N GLY A 36 3.67 -11.95 5.35
CA GLY A 36 2.53 -11.30 5.98
C GLY A 36 1.62 -12.29 6.71
N LYS A 37 1.31 -13.42 6.10
CA LYS A 37 0.50 -14.48 6.72
C LYS A 37 1.14 -15.05 7.98
N THR A 38 2.46 -15.27 7.95
CA THR A 38 3.19 -15.91 9.06
C THR A 38 3.54 -14.95 10.18
N LEU A 39 4.03 -13.76 9.84
CA LEU A 39 4.50 -12.77 10.81
C LEU A 39 3.43 -11.75 11.21
N GLY A 40 2.41 -11.53 10.39
CA GLY A 40 1.36 -10.55 10.65
C GLY A 40 0.70 -10.66 12.01
N PRO A 41 0.35 -11.88 12.48
CA PRO A 41 -0.24 -12.09 13.80
C PRO A 41 0.63 -11.63 14.98
N ILE A 42 1.95 -11.53 14.80
CA ILE A 42 2.89 -11.03 15.81
C ILE A 42 2.72 -9.51 16.00
N PHE A 43 2.45 -8.80 14.90
CA PHE A 43 2.33 -7.33 14.91
C PHE A 43 0.92 -6.83 15.21
N ARG A 44 -0.09 -7.63 14.93
CA ARG A 44 -1.49 -7.27 15.16
C ARG A 44 -2.31 -8.49 15.56
N SER A 45 -3.11 -8.34 16.61
CA SER A 45 -3.99 -9.39 17.10
C SER A 45 -5.01 -9.85 16.05
N LYS A 46 -5.07 -11.15 15.81
CA LYS A 46 -6.13 -11.78 14.99
C LYS A 46 -7.52 -11.45 15.52
N SER A 47 -7.68 -11.42 16.83
CA SER A 47 -8.98 -11.16 17.45
C SER A 47 -9.54 -9.78 17.07
N SER A 48 -8.69 -8.77 16.94
CA SER A 48 -9.12 -7.43 16.49
C SER A 48 -9.64 -7.44 15.05
N VAL A 49 -9.02 -8.22 14.17
CA VAL A 49 -9.48 -8.38 12.77
C VAL A 49 -10.83 -9.10 12.76
N ILE A 50 -10.93 -10.23 13.47
CA ILE A 50 -12.16 -11.01 13.56
C ILE A 50 -13.33 -10.20 14.14
N GLN A 51 -13.08 -9.40 15.18
CA GLN A 51 -14.12 -8.51 15.75
C GLN A 51 -14.60 -7.49 14.72
N ASN A 52 -13.70 -6.92 13.91
CA ASN A 52 -14.09 -5.99 12.87
C ASN A 52 -14.90 -6.68 11.76
N LEU A 53 -14.54 -7.90 11.36
CA LEU A 53 -15.31 -8.69 10.40
C LEU A 53 -16.73 -8.98 10.92
N LYS A 54 -16.86 -9.36 12.18
CA LYS A 54 -18.18 -9.56 12.84
C LYS A 54 -19.01 -8.28 12.87
N LYS A 55 -18.40 -7.14 13.24
CA LYS A 55 -19.09 -5.83 13.24
C LYS A 55 -19.55 -5.41 11.84
N ALA A 56 -18.82 -5.81 10.80
CA ALA A 56 -19.19 -5.55 9.42
C ALA A 56 -20.15 -6.58 8.83
N ASN A 57 -20.69 -7.51 9.66
CA ASN A 57 -21.58 -8.60 9.24
C ASN A 57 -21.03 -9.45 8.10
N ILE A 58 -19.71 -9.64 8.06
CA ILE A 58 -19.07 -10.52 7.08
C ILE A 58 -19.25 -11.96 7.52
N ASN A 59 -19.79 -12.79 6.62
CA ASN A 59 -19.91 -14.23 6.80
C ASN A 59 -18.73 -14.97 6.14
N GLY A 60 -18.32 -16.10 6.72
CA GLY A 60 -17.30 -16.95 6.14
C GLY A 60 -16.26 -17.45 7.16
N ASP A 61 -15.21 -18.07 6.64
CA ASP A 61 -14.08 -18.55 7.42
C ASP A 61 -13.21 -17.38 7.87
N PHE A 62 -13.42 -16.93 9.10
CA PHE A 62 -12.69 -15.79 9.69
C PHE A 62 -11.19 -16.04 9.79
N GLU A 63 -10.74 -17.26 10.03
CA GLU A 63 -9.30 -17.58 10.08
C GLU A 63 -8.67 -17.41 8.71
N LYS A 64 -9.29 -17.92 7.67
CA LYS A 64 -8.84 -17.80 6.28
C LYS A 64 -8.84 -16.33 5.83
N ILE A 65 -9.94 -15.61 6.11
CA ILE A 65 -10.05 -14.17 5.78
C ILE A 65 -8.96 -13.38 6.49
N THR A 66 -8.79 -13.57 7.81
CA THR A 66 -7.77 -12.89 8.61
C THR A 66 -6.37 -13.18 8.11
N SER A 67 -6.07 -14.44 7.81
CA SER A 67 -4.79 -14.85 7.24
C SER A 67 -4.51 -14.13 5.90
N ASN A 68 -5.51 -14.03 5.03
CA ASN A 68 -5.38 -13.34 3.76
C ASN A 68 -5.23 -11.82 3.95
N VAL A 69 -5.89 -11.21 4.93
CA VAL A 69 -5.69 -9.79 5.29
C VAL A 69 -4.23 -9.54 5.65
N PHE A 70 -3.64 -10.34 6.54
CA PHE A 70 -2.22 -10.22 6.87
C PHE A 70 -1.32 -10.45 5.66
N GLY A 71 -1.62 -11.47 4.85
CA GLY A 71 -0.88 -11.72 3.61
C GLY A 71 -0.90 -10.52 2.65
N ASN A 72 -2.06 -9.88 2.46
CA ASN A 72 -2.17 -8.71 1.62
C ASN A 72 -1.39 -7.50 2.15
N TYR A 73 -1.35 -7.27 3.46
CA TYR A 73 -0.48 -6.23 4.03
C TYR A 73 1.01 -6.51 3.77
N GLY A 74 1.45 -7.77 3.92
CA GLY A 74 2.81 -8.18 3.59
C GLY A 74 3.12 -7.99 2.10
N ARG A 75 2.16 -8.29 1.22
CA ARG A 75 2.25 -8.05 -0.23
C ARG A 75 2.44 -6.57 -0.54
N ILE A 76 1.59 -5.70 -0.02
CA ILE A 76 1.68 -4.24 -0.21
C ILE A 76 3.05 -3.73 0.24
N PHE A 77 3.52 -4.20 1.40
CA PHE A 77 4.83 -3.83 1.93
C PHE A 77 5.97 -4.20 0.96
N ALA A 78 5.97 -5.42 0.43
CA ALA A 78 6.98 -5.87 -0.52
C ALA A 78 6.88 -5.16 -1.89
N GLU A 79 5.68 -4.79 -2.32
CA GLU A 79 5.43 -4.09 -3.58
C GLU A 79 5.85 -2.62 -3.57
N TYR A 80 6.06 -2.04 -2.39
CA TYR A 80 6.42 -0.63 -2.24
C TYR A 80 7.67 -0.24 -3.03
N VAL A 81 8.66 -1.13 -3.11
CA VAL A 81 9.91 -0.90 -3.85
C VAL A 81 9.72 -0.84 -5.37
N HIS A 82 8.57 -1.29 -5.87
CA HIS A 82 8.22 -1.32 -7.29
C HIS A 82 7.31 -0.17 -7.74
N LEU A 83 6.94 0.78 -6.86
CA LEU A 83 6.09 1.91 -7.19
C LEU A 83 6.59 2.72 -8.40
N LYS A 84 7.90 2.88 -8.54
CA LYS A 84 8.50 3.51 -9.72
C LYS A 84 8.15 2.76 -11.01
N ASN A 85 8.13 1.44 -10.97
CA ASN A 85 7.83 0.60 -12.14
C ASN A 85 6.34 0.68 -12.52
N PHE A 86 5.46 0.79 -11.54
CA PHE A 86 4.03 1.06 -11.78
C PHE A 86 3.82 2.45 -12.38
N LYS A 87 4.50 3.48 -11.84
CA LYS A 87 4.40 4.84 -12.37
C LYS A 87 4.84 4.94 -13.82
N ASN A 88 5.90 4.24 -14.19
CA ASN A 88 6.53 4.25 -15.52
C ASN A 88 5.96 3.18 -16.46
N ASP A 89 4.79 2.65 -16.20
CA ASP A 89 4.04 1.67 -17.02
C ASP A 89 4.72 0.31 -17.23
N LYS A 90 5.88 0.04 -16.63
CA LYS A 90 6.55 -1.26 -16.73
C LYS A 90 5.74 -2.42 -16.13
N LEU A 91 4.82 -2.10 -15.24
CA LEU A 91 3.92 -3.05 -14.57
C LEU A 91 2.43 -2.78 -14.90
N SER A 92 2.13 -2.05 -15.98
CA SER A 92 0.76 -1.71 -16.40
C SER A 92 -0.13 -2.93 -16.59
N LYS A 93 0.42 -4.05 -17.05
CA LYS A 93 -0.31 -5.31 -17.22
C LYS A 93 -0.97 -5.86 -15.95
N TYR A 94 -0.56 -5.38 -14.78
CA TYR A 94 -1.13 -5.75 -13.48
C TYR A 94 -2.16 -4.74 -12.95
N ILE A 95 -2.50 -3.72 -13.76
CA ILE A 95 -3.46 -2.68 -13.40
C ILE A 95 -4.59 -2.67 -14.42
N SER A 96 -5.82 -2.75 -13.93
CA SER A 96 -7.04 -2.45 -14.67
C SER A 96 -7.72 -1.25 -14.03
N ILE A 97 -8.24 -0.34 -14.85
CA ILE A 97 -8.97 0.84 -14.38
C ILE A 97 -10.40 0.71 -14.91
N GLU A 98 -11.31 0.47 -14.01
CA GLU A 98 -12.74 0.52 -14.27
C GLU A 98 -13.27 1.90 -13.87
N GLY A 99 -14.25 2.44 -14.61
CA GLY A 99 -14.80 3.76 -14.34
C GLY A 99 -13.89 4.92 -14.77
N LYS A 100 -13.00 4.70 -15.73
CA LYS A 100 -12.11 5.75 -16.27
C LYS A 100 -12.90 6.96 -16.78
N GLU A 101 -14.08 6.74 -17.33
CA GLU A 101 -15.01 7.77 -17.81
C GLU A 101 -15.36 8.81 -16.74
N TYR A 102 -15.43 8.43 -15.47
CA TYR A 102 -15.64 9.38 -14.37
C TYR A 102 -14.44 10.30 -14.17
N LEU A 103 -13.22 9.79 -14.32
CA LEU A 103 -12.00 10.60 -14.24
C LEU A 103 -11.93 11.59 -15.43
N ASP A 104 -12.30 11.13 -16.61
CA ASP A 104 -12.34 11.97 -17.82
C ASP A 104 -13.40 13.10 -17.67
N GLN A 105 -14.57 12.81 -17.09
CA GLN A 105 -15.58 13.82 -16.77
C GLN A 105 -15.10 14.84 -15.73
N ILE A 106 -14.43 14.40 -14.67
CA ILE A 106 -13.86 15.28 -13.64
C ILE A 106 -12.87 16.25 -14.27
N LYS A 107 -12.00 15.73 -15.13
CA LYS A 107 -10.97 16.51 -15.82
C LYS A 107 -11.59 17.52 -16.80
N LYS A 108 -12.53 17.07 -17.66
CA LYS A 108 -13.23 17.90 -18.65
C LYS A 108 -13.98 19.04 -17.98
N ASN A 109 -14.70 18.75 -16.91
CA ASN A 109 -15.54 19.72 -16.21
C ASN A 109 -14.79 20.53 -15.14
N LYS A 110 -13.49 20.26 -14.91
CA LYS A 110 -12.65 20.89 -13.89
C LYS A 110 -13.28 20.85 -12.48
N LYS A 111 -14.04 19.79 -12.20
CA LYS A 111 -14.74 19.64 -10.91
C LYS A 111 -13.76 19.38 -9.78
N LYS A 112 -14.02 20.02 -8.64
CA LYS A 112 -13.38 19.65 -7.36
C LYS A 112 -14.09 18.43 -6.78
N VAL A 113 -13.33 17.39 -6.44
CA VAL A 113 -13.89 16.11 -5.94
C VAL A 113 -13.10 15.61 -4.75
N ILE A 114 -13.75 14.82 -3.92
CA ILE A 114 -13.13 14.07 -2.83
C ILE A 114 -13.18 12.59 -3.22
N PHE A 115 -12.01 11.96 -3.34
CA PHE A 115 -11.91 10.52 -3.53
C PHE A 115 -11.92 9.84 -2.16
N VAL A 116 -12.85 8.92 -1.96
CA VAL A 116 -12.94 8.10 -0.74
C VAL A 116 -12.60 6.67 -1.10
N SER A 117 -11.68 6.06 -0.35
CA SER A 117 -11.25 4.68 -0.58
C SER A 117 -10.96 3.97 0.73
N GLY A 118 -10.89 2.64 0.66
CA GLY A 118 -10.41 1.79 1.73
C GLY A 118 -9.02 1.23 1.45
N HIS A 119 -8.45 0.56 2.46
CA HIS A 119 -7.17 -0.14 2.33
C HIS A 119 -7.37 -1.51 1.68
N PHE A 120 -7.83 -1.52 0.43
CA PHE A 120 -8.02 -2.74 -0.37
C PHE A 120 -6.75 -3.01 -1.17
N ASN A 121 -6.08 -4.13 -0.93
CA ASN A 121 -4.82 -4.48 -1.60
C ASN A 121 -3.85 -3.29 -1.65
N ASN A 122 -3.19 -3.06 -2.79
CA ASN A 122 -2.25 -1.95 -2.95
C ASN A 122 -2.99 -0.62 -3.25
N PHE A 123 -3.63 -0.07 -2.21
CA PHE A 123 -4.41 1.18 -2.27
C PHE A 123 -3.59 2.40 -2.73
N GLU A 124 -2.26 2.37 -2.62
CA GLU A 124 -1.38 3.45 -3.09
C GLU A 124 -1.47 3.63 -4.62
N LEU A 125 -1.76 2.55 -5.35
CA LEU A 125 -1.86 2.59 -6.80
C LEU A 125 -3.06 3.40 -7.29
N MET A 126 -4.14 3.50 -6.50
CA MET A 126 -5.31 4.28 -6.89
C MET A 126 -4.97 5.77 -7.04
N ALA A 127 -4.36 6.38 -6.03
CA ALA A 127 -3.96 7.79 -6.10
C ALA A 127 -2.93 8.02 -7.23
N MET A 128 -2.00 7.08 -7.43
CA MET A 128 -1.07 7.12 -8.55
C MET A 128 -1.79 7.13 -9.90
N GLN A 129 -2.79 6.28 -10.11
CA GLN A 129 -3.52 6.22 -11.37
C GLN A 129 -4.35 7.48 -11.63
N ILE A 130 -4.96 8.06 -10.59
CA ILE A 130 -5.66 9.35 -10.69
C ILE A 130 -4.70 10.46 -11.14
N GLU A 131 -3.52 10.57 -10.52
CA GLU A 131 -2.48 11.52 -10.91
C GLU A 131 -1.99 11.29 -12.36
N LYS A 132 -1.86 10.03 -12.77
CA LYS A 132 -1.48 9.67 -14.16
C LYS A 132 -2.52 10.09 -15.19
N GLN A 133 -3.79 10.17 -14.82
CA GLN A 133 -4.83 10.73 -15.71
C GLN A 133 -4.79 12.26 -15.76
N GLY A 134 -3.85 12.91 -15.07
CA GLY A 134 -3.67 14.36 -15.08
C GLY A 134 -4.59 15.11 -14.11
N ILE A 135 -5.13 14.43 -13.12
CA ILE A 135 -5.90 15.03 -12.01
C ILE A 135 -4.96 15.21 -10.84
N ASN A 136 -4.71 16.47 -10.44
CA ASN A 136 -3.86 16.75 -9.28
C ASN A 136 -4.57 16.32 -7.99
N CYS A 137 -3.95 15.40 -7.26
CA CYS A 137 -4.45 14.91 -5.99
C CYS A 137 -3.68 15.47 -4.80
N ALA A 138 -4.39 15.61 -3.67
CA ALA A 138 -3.78 15.76 -2.35
C ALA A 138 -4.27 14.59 -1.47
N ALA A 139 -3.36 13.93 -0.78
CA ALA A 139 -3.69 12.80 0.08
C ALA A 139 -3.44 13.16 1.55
N ILE A 140 -4.40 12.82 2.42
CA ILE A 140 -4.24 12.92 3.87
C ILE A 140 -3.76 11.57 4.38
N TYR A 141 -2.66 11.55 5.11
CA TYR A 141 -2.12 10.33 5.68
C TYR A 141 -1.61 10.54 7.11
N ARG A 142 -1.54 9.45 7.85
CA ARG A 142 -0.90 9.46 9.17
C ARG A 142 0.60 9.15 9.02
N PRO A 143 1.51 9.97 9.56
CA PRO A 143 2.94 9.68 9.59
C PRO A 143 3.24 8.35 10.29
N LEU A 144 4.29 7.67 9.84
CA LEU A 144 4.77 6.46 10.49
C LEU A 144 5.42 6.79 11.84
N ASN A 145 5.26 5.90 12.81
CA ASN A 145 5.86 6.07 14.14
C ASN A 145 7.39 6.08 14.11
N ASN A 146 8.01 5.40 13.13
CA ASN A 146 9.46 5.39 12.94
C ASN A 146 9.86 6.58 12.06
N PRO A 147 10.59 7.59 12.58
CA PRO A 147 10.90 8.82 11.83
C PRO A 147 11.82 8.57 10.62
N TYR A 148 12.70 7.57 10.69
CA TYR A 148 13.59 7.23 9.57
C TYR A 148 12.81 6.63 8.40
N LEU A 149 11.91 5.68 8.70
CA LEU A 149 11.02 5.08 7.71
C LEU A 149 10.04 6.11 7.15
N ASN A 150 9.51 6.99 8.00
CA ASN A 150 8.56 8.01 7.56
C ASN A 150 9.15 8.89 6.47
N LYS A 151 10.39 9.38 6.66
CA LYS A 151 11.10 10.19 5.64
C LYS A 151 11.24 9.47 4.29
N VAL A 152 11.54 8.17 4.31
CA VAL A 152 11.66 7.37 3.09
C VAL A 152 10.31 7.19 2.43
N MET A 153 9.27 6.85 3.21
CA MET A 153 7.92 6.63 2.70
C MET A 153 7.31 7.92 2.12
N GLU A 154 7.45 9.05 2.79
CA GLU A 154 7.04 10.36 2.25
C GLU A 154 7.72 10.66 0.92
N LYS A 155 9.04 10.49 0.84
CA LYS A 155 9.80 10.71 -0.40
C LYS A 155 9.29 9.81 -1.53
N MET A 156 9.02 8.55 -1.23
CA MET A 156 8.48 7.59 -2.22
C MET A 156 7.07 7.99 -2.67
N ARG A 157 6.20 8.38 -1.74
CA ARG A 157 4.83 8.83 -2.03
C ARG A 157 4.82 10.09 -2.87
N LYS A 158 5.52 11.14 -2.46
CA LYS A 158 5.63 12.41 -3.21
C LYS A 158 6.19 12.19 -4.63
N ARG A 159 7.14 11.29 -4.75
CA ARG A 159 7.79 11.02 -6.04
C ARG A 159 6.95 10.15 -6.97
N HIS A 160 6.21 9.17 -6.44
CA HIS A 160 5.61 8.12 -7.26
C HIS A 160 4.10 8.07 -7.19
N ILE A 161 3.46 8.54 -6.12
CA ILE A 161 2.03 8.37 -5.91
C ILE A 161 1.30 9.69 -6.08
N CYS A 162 1.48 10.62 -5.15
CA CYS A 162 0.76 11.89 -5.11
C CYS A 162 1.72 13.01 -4.68
N LYS A 163 1.77 14.11 -5.46
CA LYS A 163 2.71 15.20 -5.22
C LYS A 163 2.43 15.99 -3.95
N LYS A 164 1.15 16.13 -3.59
CA LYS A 164 0.69 16.86 -2.40
C LYS A 164 0.24 15.89 -1.32
N GLN A 165 0.79 16.07 -0.12
CA GLN A 165 0.46 15.26 1.06
C GLN A 165 0.34 16.15 2.27
#